data_db24d89202a4e265b757d90f341db82d
#
_entry.id   db24d89202a4e265b757d90f341db82d
#
_cell.length_a   1.000
_cell.length_b   1.000
_cell.length_c   1.000
_cell.angle_alpha   90.00
_cell.angle_beta   90.00
_cell.angle_gamma   90.00
#
_symmetry.space_group_name_H-M   'P 1'
#
loop_
_entity.id
_entity.type
_entity.pdbx_description
1 polymer ?
#
loop_
_entity_poly.entity_id
_entity_poly.type
_entity_poly.pdbx_seq_one_letter_code
_entity_poly.pdbx_strand_id
1 'polypeptide(L)'
;MIVRSLGQIKGTDRDVNTEKWASRRLLVRRDGLGFSLSETTIHPGSESIIWYKNHFEACYCVEGEGEIESLAPDRCKSKIEPGTLYALDKHDRHILRAFTTLKLICVFNPALSGTEVHDSDGSYPLPADCGET
;
A
#
# COMPACT_ATOMS: atom_id res chain seq x y z
N MET A 1 -9.58 -10.67 20.21
CA MET A 1 -8.51 -11.16 19.32
C MET A 1 -9.07 -11.31 17.93
N ILE A 2 -8.35 -10.83 16.92
CA ILE A 2 -8.76 -10.90 15.51
C ILE A 2 -7.88 -11.95 14.82
N VAL A 3 -8.51 -12.89 14.11
CA VAL A 3 -7.82 -13.90 13.31
C VAL A 3 -8.50 -13.95 11.95
N ARG A 4 -7.75 -13.70 10.89
CA ARG A 4 -8.26 -13.70 9.50
C ARG A 4 -7.28 -14.38 8.57
N SER A 5 -7.79 -14.96 7.49
CA SER A 5 -6.98 -15.48 6.40
C SER A 5 -7.26 -14.72 5.11
N LEU A 6 -6.33 -14.79 4.18
CA LEU A 6 -6.53 -14.21 2.84
C LEU A 6 -7.74 -14.81 2.14
N GLY A 7 -7.99 -16.12 2.34
CA GLY A 7 -9.16 -16.78 1.76
C GLY A 7 -10.48 -16.19 2.24
N GLN A 8 -10.53 -15.70 3.46
CA GLN A 8 -11.73 -15.03 4.01
C GLN A 8 -11.90 -13.61 3.47
N ILE A 9 -10.81 -12.97 3.04
CA ILE A 9 -10.81 -11.59 2.52
C ILE A 9 -11.18 -11.54 1.05
N LYS A 10 -10.74 -12.50 0.26
CA LYS A 10 -10.98 -12.55 -1.19
C LYS A 10 -12.47 -12.47 -1.51
N GLY A 11 -12.83 -11.58 -2.44
CA GLY A 11 -14.20 -11.38 -2.87
C GLY A 11 -15.05 -10.54 -1.94
N THR A 12 -14.50 -10.03 -0.84
CA THR A 12 -15.20 -9.14 0.09
C THR A 12 -14.87 -7.67 -0.23
N ASP A 13 -15.46 -6.75 0.53
CA ASP A 13 -15.14 -5.32 0.41
C ASP A 13 -13.71 -4.97 0.81
N ARG A 14 -12.99 -5.91 1.43
CA ARG A 14 -11.58 -5.77 1.81
C ARG A 14 -10.62 -6.22 0.69
N ASP A 15 -11.13 -6.76 -0.39
CA ASP A 15 -10.35 -7.21 -1.56
C ASP A 15 -10.49 -6.17 -2.67
N VAL A 16 -9.51 -5.28 -2.79
CA VAL A 16 -9.52 -4.17 -3.74
C VAL A 16 -8.56 -4.47 -4.87
N ASN A 17 -9.07 -4.46 -6.09
CA ASN A 17 -8.31 -4.83 -7.29
C ASN A 17 -8.34 -3.69 -8.32
N THR A 18 -7.19 -3.44 -8.94
CA THR A 18 -7.04 -2.52 -10.07
C THR A 18 -6.26 -3.21 -11.20
N GLU A 19 -6.03 -2.51 -12.30
CA GLU A 19 -5.21 -3.06 -13.40
C GLU A 19 -3.77 -3.34 -12.98
N LYS A 20 -3.23 -2.57 -12.02
CA LYS A 20 -1.82 -2.60 -11.65
C LYS A 20 -1.54 -3.37 -10.37
N TRP A 21 -2.55 -3.50 -9.49
CA TRP A 21 -2.34 -4.11 -8.20
C TRP A 21 -3.62 -4.71 -7.61
N ALA A 22 -3.43 -5.60 -6.65
CA ALA A 22 -4.49 -6.16 -5.82
C ALA A 22 -4.09 -5.99 -4.35
N SER A 23 -5.00 -5.47 -3.55
CA SER A 23 -4.76 -5.24 -2.11
C SER A 23 -5.79 -5.98 -1.30
N ARG A 24 -5.34 -6.94 -0.47
CA ARG A 24 -6.18 -7.66 0.48
C ARG A 24 -5.97 -7.03 1.84
N ARG A 25 -6.98 -6.32 2.32
CA ARG A 25 -6.91 -5.47 3.51
C ARG A 25 -7.35 -6.24 4.74
N LEU A 26 -6.37 -6.86 5.40
CA LEU A 26 -6.58 -7.72 6.55
C LEU A 26 -7.01 -6.95 7.79
N LEU A 27 -6.46 -5.75 7.98
CA LEU A 27 -6.84 -4.83 9.03
C LEU A 27 -7.16 -3.48 8.41
N VAL A 28 -8.31 -2.92 8.78
CA VAL A 28 -8.76 -1.61 8.32
C VAL A 28 -9.20 -0.77 9.52
N ARG A 29 -9.58 0.48 9.27
CA ARG A 29 -9.92 1.45 10.31
C ARG A 29 -10.96 0.95 11.31
N ARG A 30 -12.03 0.31 10.85
CA ARG A 30 -13.09 -0.19 11.72
C ARG A 30 -12.67 -1.28 12.67
N ASP A 31 -11.51 -1.89 12.47
CA ASP A 31 -10.96 -2.88 13.40
C ASP A 31 -10.38 -2.24 14.67
N GLY A 32 -10.19 -0.92 14.67
CA GLY A 32 -9.91 -0.15 15.88
C GLY A 32 -8.48 -0.22 16.40
N LEU A 33 -7.50 -0.62 15.58
CA LEU A 33 -6.10 -0.78 16.00
C LEU A 33 -5.22 0.44 15.70
N GLY A 34 -5.75 1.46 15.03
CA GLY A 34 -5.02 2.68 14.70
C GLY A 34 -4.12 2.61 13.48
N PHE A 35 -4.05 1.45 12.83
CA PHE A 35 -3.33 1.26 11.58
C PHE A 35 -4.09 0.26 10.71
N SER A 36 -3.79 0.25 9.41
CA SER A 36 -4.27 -0.79 8.51
C SER A 36 -3.10 -1.64 8.03
N LEU A 37 -3.40 -2.90 7.70
CA LEU A 37 -2.41 -3.85 7.20
C LEU A 37 -3.02 -4.63 6.05
N SER A 38 -2.28 -4.69 4.94
CA SER A 38 -2.72 -5.42 3.75
C SER A 38 -1.59 -6.27 3.19
N GLU A 39 -1.97 -7.34 2.49
CA GLU A 39 -1.09 -8.00 1.54
C GLU A 39 -1.41 -7.42 0.16
N THR A 40 -0.41 -6.84 -0.48
CA THR A 40 -0.55 -6.21 -1.78
C THR A 40 0.26 -6.96 -2.83
N THR A 41 -0.40 -7.31 -3.92
CA THR A 41 0.26 -7.87 -5.11
C THR A 41 0.37 -6.77 -6.15
N ILE A 42 1.59 -6.47 -6.59
CA ILE A 42 1.83 -5.54 -7.68
C ILE A 42 2.10 -6.37 -8.94
N HIS A 43 1.32 -6.13 -9.99
CA HIS A 43 1.40 -6.94 -11.20
C HIS A 43 2.68 -6.66 -11.98
N PRO A 44 3.29 -7.69 -12.62
CA PRO A 44 4.56 -7.54 -13.31
C PRO A 44 4.47 -6.55 -14.47
N GLY A 45 5.53 -5.79 -14.68
CA GLY A 45 5.61 -4.79 -15.74
C GLY A 45 4.87 -3.49 -15.44
N SER A 46 4.28 -3.36 -14.27
CA SER A 46 3.57 -2.13 -13.90
C SER A 46 4.51 -1.05 -13.39
N GLU A 47 4.12 0.20 -13.63
CA GLU A 47 4.78 1.39 -13.11
C GLU A 47 3.70 2.33 -12.61
N SER A 48 3.83 2.80 -11.37
CA SER A 48 2.85 3.70 -10.75
C SER A 48 3.55 4.86 -10.08
N ILE A 49 3.07 6.08 -10.36
CA ILE A 49 3.49 7.27 -9.63
C ILE A 49 2.54 7.43 -8.46
N ILE A 50 3.08 7.44 -7.26
CA ILE A 50 2.31 7.40 -6.02
C ILE A 50 2.77 8.52 -5.10
N TRP A 51 1.80 9.17 -4.44
CA TRP A 51 2.09 10.25 -3.51
C TRP A 51 1.07 10.24 -2.37
N TYR A 52 1.36 9.56 -1.28
CA TYR A 52 0.47 9.49 -0.11
C TYR A 52 0.61 10.76 0.73
N LYS A 53 -0.17 11.77 0.42
CA LYS A 53 -0.16 13.06 1.12
C LYS A 53 -0.80 13.00 2.50
N ASN A 54 -1.67 12.02 2.71
CA ASN A 54 -2.49 11.90 3.92
C ASN A 54 -2.07 10.74 4.84
N HIS A 55 -1.12 9.90 4.39
CA HIS A 55 -0.76 8.68 5.09
C HIS A 55 0.75 8.49 5.12
N PHE A 56 1.23 7.83 6.17
CA PHE A 56 2.53 7.16 6.13
C PHE A 56 2.31 5.72 5.70
N GLU A 57 3.22 5.18 4.93
CA GLU A 57 3.19 3.78 4.55
C GLU A 57 4.54 3.12 4.79
N ALA A 58 4.50 1.91 5.35
CA ALA A 58 5.65 1.03 5.40
C ALA A 58 5.32 -0.23 4.60
N CYS A 59 6.25 -0.67 3.76
CA CYS A 59 6.09 -1.85 2.92
C CYS A 59 7.25 -2.81 3.13
N TYR A 60 6.94 -4.08 3.34
CA TYR A 60 7.91 -5.15 3.44
C TYR A 60 7.71 -6.15 2.32
N CYS A 61 8.73 -6.35 1.50
CA CYS A 61 8.66 -7.27 0.37
C CYS A 61 8.87 -8.72 0.84
N VAL A 62 7.95 -9.60 0.47
CA VAL A 62 8.03 -11.03 0.77
C VAL A 62 8.29 -11.88 -0.47
N GLU A 63 7.99 -11.36 -1.68
CA GLU A 63 8.18 -12.09 -2.93
C GLU A 63 8.36 -11.11 -4.09
N GLY A 64 9.18 -11.48 -5.05
CA GLY A 64 9.34 -10.76 -6.30
C GLY A 64 10.45 -9.73 -6.30
N GLU A 65 10.59 -9.03 -7.42
CA GLU A 65 11.61 -8.01 -7.65
C GLU A 65 11.00 -6.78 -8.28
N GLY A 66 11.48 -5.63 -7.85
CA GLY A 66 11.07 -4.34 -8.37
C GLY A 66 12.00 -3.23 -7.94
N GLU A 67 11.48 -2.02 -7.99
CA GLU A 67 12.27 -0.83 -7.74
C GLU A 67 11.36 0.27 -7.21
N ILE A 68 11.86 1.05 -6.27
CA ILE A 68 11.23 2.28 -5.85
C ILE A 68 12.17 3.45 -6.15
N GLU A 69 11.61 4.52 -6.71
CA GLU A 69 12.36 5.73 -7.03
C GLU A 69 11.69 6.93 -6.38
N SER A 70 12.41 7.62 -5.49
CA SER A 70 11.95 8.88 -4.94
C SER A 70 12.07 9.98 -5.99
N LEU A 71 11.08 10.90 -6.06
CA LEU A 71 11.05 11.96 -7.07
C LEU A 71 11.49 13.32 -6.54
N ALA A 72 11.42 13.53 -5.22
CA ALA A 72 11.79 14.79 -4.59
C ALA A 72 12.22 14.56 -3.13
N PRO A 73 13.13 15.36 -2.58
CA PRO A 73 13.90 16.40 -3.26
C PRO A 73 14.95 15.86 -4.22
N ASP A 74 15.45 14.65 -3.97
CA ASP A 74 16.46 14.00 -4.81
C ASP A 74 15.88 12.73 -5.45
N ARG A 75 16.22 12.46 -6.69
CA ARG A 75 15.84 11.23 -7.36
C ARG A 75 16.81 10.13 -6.95
N CYS A 76 16.29 9.13 -6.26
CA CYS A 76 17.07 8.02 -5.76
C CYS A 76 16.32 6.72 -5.99
N LYS A 77 16.99 5.77 -6.63
CA LYS A 77 16.43 4.44 -6.90
C LYS A 77 16.94 3.44 -5.88
N SER A 78 16.03 2.57 -5.44
CA SER A 78 16.37 1.47 -4.55
C SER A 78 15.72 0.19 -5.06
N LYS A 79 16.48 -0.89 -5.06
CA LYS A 79 15.97 -2.20 -5.44
C LYS A 79 15.02 -2.73 -4.37
N ILE A 80 13.95 -3.37 -4.83
CA ILE A 80 13.04 -4.10 -3.97
C ILE A 80 13.19 -5.59 -4.27
N GLU A 81 13.49 -6.37 -3.24
CA GLU A 81 13.60 -7.82 -3.29
C GLU A 81 13.10 -8.39 -1.97
N PRO A 82 12.89 -9.71 -1.83
CA PRO A 82 12.45 -10.28 -0.56
C PRO A 82 13.35 -9.85 0.60
N GLY A 83 12.72 -9.32 1.66
CA GLY A 83 13.45 -8.79 2.81
C GLY A 83 13.67 -7.27 2.79
N THR A 84 13.32 -6.59 1.71
CA THR A 84 13.45 -5.14 1.62
C THR A 84 12.27 -4.46 2.31
N LEU A 85 12.57 -3.52 3.21
CA LEU A 85 11.60 -2.57 3.76
C LEU A 85 11.79 -1.21 3.10
N TYR A 86 10.69 -0.55 2.72
CA TYR A 86 10.72 0.89 2.50
C TYR A 86 9.58 1.55 3.27
N ALA A 87 9.83 2.76 3.74
CA ALA A 87 8.85 3.53 4.49
C ALA A 87 8.79 4.95 3.94
N LEU A 88 7.58 5.39 3.64
CA LEU A 88 7.30 6.73 3.11
C LEU A 88 7.00 7.64 4.29
N ASP A 89 8.05 8.07 4.98
CA ASP A 89 7.98 8.79 6.27
C ASP A 89 7.92 10.32 6.12
N LYS A 90 8.02 10.82 4.89
CA LYS A 90 8.01 12.27 4.57
C LYS A 90 6.99 12.60 3.49
N HIS A 91 5.95 11.77 3.35
CA HIS A 91 4.99 11.88 2.26
C HIS A 91 5.69 11.93 0.89
N ASP A 92 6.66 11.03 0.70
CA ASP A 92 7.52 11.01 -0.47
C ASP A 92 6.72 10.69 -1.73
N ARG A 93 6.83 11.55 -2.74
CA ARG A 93 6.32 11.24 -4.06
C ARG A 93 7.31 10.29 -4.73
N HIS A 94 6.82 9.19 -5.27
CA HIS A 94 7.69 8.11 -5.74
C HIS A 94 7.09 7.35 -6.92
N ILE A 95 7.94 6.58 -7.59
CA ILE A 95 7.53 5.62 -8.60
C ILE A 95 7.79 4.23 -8.06
N LEU A 96 6.77 3.38 -8.14
CA LEU A 96 6.89 1.96 -7.80
C LEU A 96 6.84 1.15 -9.09
N ARG A 97 7.87 0.34 -9.32
CA ARG A 97 7.97 -0.55 -10.48
C ARG A 97 8.05 -1.99 -10.04
N ALA A 98 7.24 -2.85 -10.65
CA ALA A 98 7.32 -4.29 -10.45
C ALA A 98 7.94 -4.92 -11.70
N PHE A 99 9.08 -5.58 -11.56
CA PHE A 99 9.72 -6.31 -12.67
C PHE A 99 9.14 -7.71 -12.79
N THR A 100 8.89 -8.35 -11.66
CA THR A 100 8.12 -9.58 -11.55
C THR A 100 6.92 -9.29 -10.66
N THR A 101 6.06 -10.28 -10.41
CA THR A 101 5.00 -10.12 -9.43
C THR A 101 5.62 -9.80 -8.07
N LEU A 102 5.30 -8.62 -7.51
CA LEU A 102 5.71 -8.23 -6.17
C LEU A 102 4.62 -8.55 -5.17
N LYS A 103 5.01 -9.12 -4.04
CA LYS A 103 4.12 -9.23 -2.88
C LYS A 103 4.71 -8.43 -1.73
N LEU A 104 3.91 -7.49 -1.25
CA LEU A 104 4.27 -6.56 -0.19
C LEU A 104 3.29 -6.67 0.96
N ILE A 105 3.81 -6.65 2.18
CA ILE A 105 3.00 -6.41 3.36
C ILE A 105 3.04 -4.91 3.63
N CYS A 106 1.89 -4.27 3.60
CA CYS A 106 1.78 -2.80 3.68
C CYS A 106 1.03 -2.39 4.94
N VAL A 107 1.58 -1.40 5.64
CA VAL A 107 0.97 -0.81 6.82
C VAL A 107 0.77 0.68 6.57
N PHE A 108 -0.44 1.17 6.83
CA PHE A 108 -0.78 2.59 6.70
C PHE A 108 -1.15 3.19 8.05
N ASN A 109 -0.71 4.41 8.27
CA ASN A 109 -1.12 5.25 9.40
C ASN A 109 -1.42 6.66 8.86
N PRO A 110 -2.63 7.23 9.06
CA PRO A 110 -3.78 6.58 9.70
C PRO A 110 -4.29 5.37 8.92
N ALA A 111 -5.11 4.56 9.57
CA ALA A 111 -5.66 3.35 8.97
C ALA A 111 -6.54 3.67 7.76
N LEU A 112 -6.45 2.85 6.71
CA LEU A 112 -7.38 2.94 5.59
C LEU A 112 -8.77 2.48 6.01
N SER A 113 -9.82 3.05 5.36
CA SER A 113 -11.19 2.58 5.56
C SER A 113 -11.39 1.17 5.01
N GLY A 114 -10.69 0.83 3.93
CA GLY A 114 -10.67 -0.50 3.34
C GLY A 114 -11.10 -0.56 1.88
N THR A 115 -11.61 0.54 1.33
CA THR A 115 -12.13 0.59 -0.05
C THR A 115 -11.38 1.58 -0.94
N GLU A 116 -10.39 2.29 -0.40
CA GLU A 116 -9.69 3.34 -1.14
C GLU A 116 -8.96 2.79 -2.37
N VAL A 117 -9.00 3.60 -3.44
CA VAL A 117 -8.12 3.49 -4.60
C VAL A 117 -7.42 4.84 -4.78
N HIS A 118 -6.29 4.84 -5.51
CA HIS A 118 -5.55 6.06 -5.73
C HIS A 118 -6.38 7.11 -6.48
N ASP A 119 -6.30 8.36 -6.02
CA ASP A 119 -6.83 9.51 -6.75
C ASP A 119 -5.87 9.94 -7.88
N SER A 120 -6.13 11.07 -8.53
CA SER A 120 -5.32 11.57 -9.65
C SER A 120 -3.87 11.88 -9.28
N ASP A 121 -3.58 12.13 -8.00
CA ASP A 121 -2.22 12.37 -7.50
C ASP A 121 -1.51 11.09 -7.07
N GLY A 122 -2.15 9.93 -7.18
CA GLY A 122 -1.63 8.67 -6.64
C GLY A 122 -1.69 8.61 -5.13
N SER A 123 -2.63 9.32 -4.52
CA SER A 123 -2.85 9.40 -3.07
C SER A 123 -4.14 8.70 -2.70
N TYR A 124 -4.28 8.35 -1.43
CA TYR A 124 -5.56 7.91 -0.88
C TYR A 124 -6.25 9.08 -0.19
N PRO A 125 -7.56 9.27 -0.42
CA PRO A 125 -8.31 10.28 0.31
C PRO A 125 -8.47 9.86 1.77
N LEU A 126 -8.59 10.85 2.67
CA LEU A 126 -8.98 10.56 4.04
C LEU A 126 -10.45 10.13 4.06
N PRO A 127 -10.83 9.20 4.96
CA PRO A 127 -12.23 8.86 5.15
C PRO A 127 -13.06 10.08 5.53
N ALA A 128 -14.34 10.12 5.12
CA ALA A 128 -15.23 11.24 5.40
C ALA A 128 -15.40 11.52 6.90
N ASP A 129 -15.25 10.50 7.73
CA ASP A 129 -15.39 10.56 9.18
C ASP A 129 -14.05 10.61 9.92
N CYS A 130 -12.95 10.91 9.23
CA CYS A 130 -11.61 10.84 9.83
C CYS A 130 -11.43 11.78 11.02
N GLY A 131 -12.21 12.84 11.11
CA GLY A 131 -12.19 13.77 12.25
C GLY A 131 -12.84 13.24 13.52
N GLU A 132 -13.47 12.08 13.47
CA GLU A 132 -14.23 11.47 14.57
C GLU A 132 -13.40 10.47 15.40
N THR A 133 -12.16 10.31 15.09
CA THR A 133 -11.31 9.30 15.74
C THR A 133 -10.77 9.74 17.11
#